data_e5706446835ad79c459a05b1e008fe6c
#
_entry.id   e5706446835ad79c459a05b1e008fe6c
#
_cell.length_a   1.000
_cell.length_b   1.000
_cell.length_c   1.000
_cell.angle_alpha   90.00
_cell.angle_beta   90.00
_cell.angle_gamma   90.00
#
_symmetry.space_group_name_H-M   'P 1'
#
loop_
_entity.id
_entity.type
_entity.pdbx_description
1 polymer ?
#
loop_
_entity_poly.entity_id
_entity_poly.type
_entity_poly.pdbx_seq_one_letter_code
_entity_poly.pdbx_strand_id
1 'polypeptide(L)'
;MKKRQVIETSNKELIPYKRYGEKTNDLSWLPISKDNDCKYEVYLIKFDPGSSSNFHRHNGNEEFYVIDGELIDDDGKIFKTGDYVKF
;
A
#
# COMPACT_ATOMS: atom_id res chain seq x y z
N MET A 1 -21.03 -12.10 -22.63
CA MET A 1 -21.22 -11.49 -21.31
C MET A 1 -19.88 -11.19 -20.68
N LYS A 2 -19.69 -9.98 -20.22
CA LYS A 2 -18.45 -9.62 -19.51
C LYS A 2 -18.54 -10.10 -18.07
N LYS A 3 -17.49 -10.78 -17.62
CA LYS A 3 -17.29 -11.07 -16.21
C LYS A 3 -16.36 -10.01 -15.62
N ARG A 4 -16.78 -9.41 -14.52
CA ARG A 4 -15.94 -8.42 -13.84
C ARG A 4 -16.13 -8.55 -12.34
N GLN A 5 -15.11 -8.17 -11.62
CA GLN A 5 -15.19 -8.01 -10.19
C GLN A 5 -15.03 -6.52 -9.87
N VAL A 6 -15.92 -5.99 -9.05
CA VAL A 6 -15.85 -4.61 -8.60
C VAL A 6 -15.73 -4.60 -7.09
N ILE A 7 -14.74 -3.90 -6.58
CA ILE A 7 -14.55 -3.72 -5.14
C ILE A 7 -14.69 -2.22 -4.85
N GLU A 8 -15.72 -1.87 -4.11
CA GLU A 8 -15.96 -0.48 -3.70
C GLU A 8 -15.12 -0.18 -2.46
N THR A 9 -13.88 0.23 -2.68
CA THR A 9 -12.91 0.40 -1.59
C THR A 9 -13.30 1.46 -0.58
N SER A 10 -14.08 2.47 -0.99
CA SER A 10 -14.55 3.50 -0.08
C SER A 10 -15.48 2.98 1.01
N ASN A 11 -16.09 1.82 0.78
CA ASN A 11 -17.00 1.19 1.74
C ASN A 11 -16.33 0.10 2.56
N LYS A 12 -15.02 -0.10 2.40
CA LYS A 12 -14.28 -1.14 3.11
C LYS A 12 -13.51 -0.55 4.28
N GLU A 13 -13.46 -1.30 5.34
CA GLU A 13 -12.66 -0.96 6.51
C GLU A 13 -11.23 -1.45 6.33
N LEU A 14 -10.25 -0.59 6.61
CA LEU A 14 -8.84 -0.98 6.62
C LEU A 14 -8.53 -1.74 7.90
N ILE A 15 -7.71 -2.77 7.76
CA ILE A 15 -7.30 -3.60 8.90
C ILE A 15 -5.83 -3.31 9.26
N PRO A 16 -5.39 -3.63 10.49
CA PRO A 16 -4.00 -3.43 10.87
C PRO A 16 -3.03 -4.19 9.97
N TYR A 17 -1.94 -3.53 9.60
CA TYR A 17 -0.93 -4.08 8.70
C TYR A 17 0.10 -4.90 9.50
N LYS A 18 0.34 -6.14 9.09
CA LYS A 18 1.18 -7.08 9.85
C LYS A 18 2.24 -7.78 9.00
N ARG A 19 2.44 -7.37 7.76
CA ARG A 19 3.23 -8.17 6.81
C ARG A 19 4.66 -8.46 7.28
N TYR A 20 5.32 -7.49 7.88
CA TYR A 20 6.75 -7.58 8.17
C TYR A 20 7.02 -7.57 9.67
N GLY A 21 6.27 -8.34 10.43
CA GLY A 21 6.54 -8.50 11.83
C GLY A 21 5.37 -8.12 12.72
N GLU A 22 5.66 -7.41 13.80
CA GLU A 22 4.66 -7.07 14.78
C GLU A 22 3.63 -6.10 14.21
N LYS A 23 2.43 -6.22 14.74
CA LYS A 23 1.33 -5.32 14.42
C LYS A 23 1.73 -3.89 14.80
N THR A 24 1.62 -2.98 13.83
CA THR A 24 1.76 -1.56 14.09
C THR A 24 0.38 -0.93 14.19
N ASN A 25 0.18 -0.06 15.17
CA ASN A 25 -1.13 0.58 15.35
C ASN A 25 -1.34 1.77 14.40
N ASP A 26 -0.29 2.19 13.72
CA ASP A 26 -0.27 3.37 12.87
C ASP A 26 -0.28 3.07 11.37
N LEU A 27 -0.30 1.79 11.02
CA LEU A 27 -0.40 1.34 9.63
C LEU A 27 -1.60 0.43 9.47
N SER A 28 -2.38 0.68 8.43
CA SER A 28 -3.53 -0.15 8.09
C SER A 28 -3.59 -0.36 6.60
N TRP A 29 -4.21 -1.44 6.16
CA TRP A 29 -4.28 -1.75 4.76
C TRP A 29 -5.57 -2.45 4.37
N LEU A 30 -5.83 -2.46 3.07
CA LEU A 30 -6.90 -3.22 2.46
C LEU A 30 -6.30 -4.04 1.31
N PRO A 31 -6.09 -5.36 1.49
CA PRO A 31 -5.72 -6.21 0.37
C PRO A 31 -6.83 -6.24 -0.67
N ILE A 32 -6.48 -6.06 -1.94
CA ILE A 32 -7.45 -5.99 -3.02
C ILE A 32 -7.36 -7.22 -3.92
N SER A 33 -6.15 -7.51 -4.42
CA SER A 33 -5.97 -8.59 -5.39
C SER A 33 -4.55 -9.12 -5.34
N LYS A 34 -4.42 -10.43 -5.56
CA LYS A 34 -3.13 -11.06 -5.80
C LYS A 34 -3.36 -12.28 -6.69
N ASP A 35 -2.36 -12.68 -7.46
CA ASP A 35 -2.48 -13.91 -8.21
C ASP A 35 -2.15 -15.13 -7.33
N ASN A 36 -2.51 -16.32 -7.83
CA ASN A 36 -2.34 -17.56 -7.05
C ASN A 36 -0.88 -17.91 -6.81
N ASP A 37 0.02 -17.46 -7.68
CA ASP A 37 1.45 -17.70 -7.57
C ASP A 37 2.18 -16.56 -6.85
N CYS A 38 1.43 -15.60 -6.33
CA CYS A 38 1.97 -14.42 -5.65
C CYS A 38 2.95 -13.61 -6.51
N LYS A 39 2.74 -13.60 -7.83
CA LYS A 39 3.56 -12.82 -8.77
C LYS A 39 3.25 -11.33 -8.71
N TYR A 40 2.05 -10.98 -8.30
CA TYR A 40 1.66 -9.60 -8.07
C TYR A 40 0.68 -9.52 -6.91
N GLU A 41 0.60 -8.36 -6.32
CA GLU A 41 -0.35 -8.07 -5.27
C GLU A 41 -0.73 -6.59 -5.35
N VAL A 42 -2.02 -6.30 -5.20
CA VAL A 42 -2.54 -4.93 -5.19
C VAL A 42 -3.25 -4.69 -3.87
N TYR A 43 -2.92 -3.58 -3.21
CA TYR A 43 -3.56 -3.22 -1.95
C TYR A 43 -3.50 -1.71 -1.74
N LEU A 44 -4.40 -1.23 -0.90
CA LEU A 44 -4.33 0.12 -0.36
C LEU A 44 -3.64 0.07 0.99
N ILE A 45 -2.81 1.04 1.27
CA ILE A 45 -2.17 1.16 2.57
C ILE A 45 -2.29 2.60 3.07
N LYS A 46 -2.57 2.73 4.36
CA LYS A 46 -2.69 4.01 5.03
C LYS A 46 -1.65 4.13 6.12
N PHE A 47 -0.94 5.23 6.10
CA PHE A 47 0.00 5.62 7.16
C PHE A 47 -0.65 6.73 7.97
N ASP A 48 -0.76 6.55 9.27
CA ASP A 48 -1.18 7.66 10.14
C ASP A 48 -0.09 8.74 10.12
N PRO A 49 -0.46 10.01 10.31
CA PRO A 49 0.53 11.08 10.32
C PRO A 49 1.68 10.82 11.30
N GLY A 50 2.90 11.00 10.83
CA GLY A 50 4.10 10.78 11.63
C GLY A 50 4.55 9.33 11.75
N SER A 51 3.82 8.38 11.15
CA SER A 51 4.20 6.98 11.19
C SER A 51 5.24 6.65 10.12
N SER A 52 5.93 5.54 10.31
CA SER A 52 6.86 5.02 9.31
C SER A 52 6.71 3.52 9.18
N SER A 53 6.97 3.00 7.97
CA SER A 53 7.00 1.56 7.77
C SER A 53 8.34 1.01 8.24
N ASN A 54 8.34 -0.27 8.61
CA ASN A 54 9.59 -0.95 8.90
C ASN A 54 10.44 -1.04 7.63
N PHE A 55 11.74 -0.83 7.80
CA PHE A 55 12.67 -1.00 6.70
C PHE A 55 12.62 -2.44 6.21
N HIS A 56 12.49 -2.62 4.90
CA HIS A 56 12.50 -3.94 4.29
C HIS A 56 13.10 -3.87 2.90
N ARG A 57 13.59 -5.02 2.44
CA ARG A 57 14.20 -5.13 1.13
C ARG A 57 13.13 -5.47 0.09
N HIS A 58 13.12 -4.74 -1.01
CA HIS A 58 12.24 -5.02 -2.13
C HIS A 58 12.80 -6.16 -2.97
N ASN A 59 12.04 -7.24 -3.13
CA ASN A 59 12.44 -8.43 -3.89
C ASN A 59 11.77 -8.49 -5.25
N GLY A 60 11.41 -7.36 -5.82
CA GLY A 60 10.76 -7.31 -7.11
C GLY A 60 10.38 -5.90 -7.44
N ASN A 61 9.57 -5.75 -8.47
CA ASN A 61 9.07 -4.47 -8.89
C ASN A 61 8.01 -3.98 -7.93
N GLU A 62 8.11 -2.72 -7.55
CA GLU A 62 7.11 -2.07 -6.72
C GLU A 62 6.66 -0.79 -7.40
N GLU A 63 5.36 -0.58 -7.42
CA GLU A 63 4.76 0.65 -7.95
C GLU A 63 3.69 1.10 -6.99
N PHE A 64 3.57 2.42 -6.81
CA PHE A 64 2.46 2.95 -6.03
C PHE A 64 2.02 4.32 -6.54
N TYR A 65 0.82 4.67 -6.19
CA TYR A 65 0.20 5.96 -6.49
C TYR A 65 -0.26 6.57 -5.17
N VAL A 66 0.10 7.83 -4.94
CA VAL A 66 -0.30 8.54 -3.72
C VAL A 66 -1.69 9.11 -3.94
N ILE A 67 -2.67 8.53 -3.27
CA ILE A 67 -4.06 8.95 -3.37
C ILE A 67 -4.30 10.21 -2.55
N ASP A 68 -3.74 10.27 -1.35
CA ASP A 68 -3.94 11.40 -0.45
C ASP A 68 -2.75 11.53 0.50
N GLY A 69 -2.28 12.74 0.70
CA GLY A 69 -1.23 13.04 1.66
C GLY A 69 0.17 13.05 1.07
N GLU A 70 1.15 12.85 1.93
CA GLU A 70 2.55 12.85 1.57
C GLU A 70 3.28 11.67 2.19
N LEU A 71 4.22 11.11 1.44
CA LEU A 71 5.16 10.10 1.92
C LEU A 71 6.57 10.63 1.75
N ILE A 72 7.44 10.37 2.72
CA ILE A 72 8.84 10.76 2.66
C ILE A 72 9.67 9.48 2.57
N ASP A 73 10.47 9.37 1.51
CA ASP A 73 11.37 8.24 1.33
C ASP A 73 12.61 8.40 2.23
N ASP A 74 13.37 7.34 2.40
CA ASP A 74 14.55 7.33 3.25
C ASP A 74 15.66 8.27 2.76
N ASP A 75 15.66 8.62 1.47
CA ASP A 75 16.58 9.60 0.90
C ASP A 75 16.08 11.06 1.01
N GLY A 76 14.93 11.27 1.64
CA GLY A 76 14.33 12.59 1.83
C GLY A 76 13.42 13.05 0.70
N LYS A 77 13.25 12.25 -0.34
CA LYS A 77 12.32 12.60 -1.42
C LYS A 77 10.89 12.55 -0.92
N ILE A 78 10.13 13.59 -1.20
CA ILE A 78 8.72 13.70 -0.82
C ILE A 78 7.84 13.35 -2.01
N PHE A 79 6.95 12.39 -1.80
CA PHE A 79 5.92 12.01 -2.76
C PHE A 79 4.59 12.59 -2.29
N LYS A 80 3.86 13.22 -3.20
CA LYS A 80 2.63 13.97 -2.89
C LYS A 80 1.44 13.32 -3.55
N THR A 81 0.25 13.71 -3.12
CA THR A 81 -1.01 13.34 -3.79
C THR A 81 -0.89 13.52 -5.30
N GLY A 82 -1.20 12.48 -6.04
CA GLY A 82 -1.12 12.47 -7.49
C GLY A 82 0.19 11.95 -8.06
N ASP A 83 1.19 11.68 -7.21
CA ASP A 83 2.46 11.14 -7.69
C ASP A 83 2.38 9.63 -7.91
N TYR A 84 2.95 9.18 -9.00
CA TYR A 84 3.18 7.77 -9.28
C TYR A 84 4.67 7.46 -9.15
N VAL A 85 4.97 6.39 -8.44
CA VAL A 85 6.36 6.00 -8.16
C VAL A 85 6.56 4.54 -8.55
N LYS A 86 7.68 4.28 -9.18
CA LYS A 86 8.09 2.93 -9.56
C LYS A 86 9.54 2.70 -9.13
N PHE A 87 9.77 1.59 -8.47
CA PHE A 87 11.11 1.14 -8.10
C PHE A 87 11.62 0.04 -9.00
#